data_800ea16db347c6cc64f479bf22fff8f2
#
_entry.id   800ea16db347c6cc64f479bf22fff8f2
#
_cell.length_a   1.000
_cell.length_b   1.000
_cell.length_c   1.000
_cell.angle_alpha   90.00
_cell.angle_beta   90.00
_cell.angle_gamma   90.00
#
_symmetry.space_group_name_H-M   'P 1'
#
loop_
_entity.id
_entity.type
_entity.pdbx_description
1 polymer ?
#
loop_
_entity_poly.entity_id
_entity_poly.type
_entity_poly.pdbx_seq_one_letter_code
_entity_poly.pdbx_strand_id
1 'polypeptide(L)'
;MTRTELENQTPAAARLRTSWALAAAGSLLLAAGPLLGVVDGADPAFTSWPLLALVALLPPVVAGVLLMRGRPFVAAGLIAAVGVFAVGRLLSDFQIFLDAMKVARPELFRPTTLVAVVPSAGVWLLIAGHLLVIAGGALAAGRAGMPADESEPPTLVAMPVIIAAWAAIGLLGKPFISTDPFQLDRGPWDLPVLGLTGGLLIALAAPLATALAASSPDPDTRQGGTIGVTLALLAVVLPPLVAGTVAAGLSISVGSMIALVAALVLPITPLYGRTARLLRGKRDETRDPALPSIQRMHLAAGVFAVLSAAAMLIGALLPQLVLTTGGVAPDLASVNLLWAAGLAFAGLGLLLVLPSTAAVVRPALVGGYFAMQFAAAGATEPVLAASQLGVAQPGAGFWLMTVEIPLGLLALACAGLAGAIERENAGETKKEQVPVTELGAVLLAGLFAAGAFALPTLRGDRYASPTLIPDNDPTVSAVLLISLIVLIMTLVLALRSKPARGAATLVGGALLLGVRALELPLTGGRVEGAVAAPGTWLALASIAALLIGAGLMGTRATR
;
A
#
# COMPACT_ATOMS: atom_id res chain seq x y z
N MET A 1 -26.86 3.11 -36.88
CA MET A 1 -26.51 4.04 -35.81
C MET A 1 -27.61 5.09 -35.69
N THR A 2 -28.32 5.14 -34.61
CA THR A 2 -29.45 6.08 -34.40
C THR A 2 -28.91 7.46 -33.98
N ARG A 3 -29.65 8.52 -34.24
CA ARG A 3 -29.29 9.92 -33.90
C ARG A 3 -29.00 10.09 -32.40
N THR A 4 -29.66 9.30 -31.55
CA THR A 4 -29.47 9.24 -30.12
C THR A 4 -28.11 8.63 -29.72
N GLU A 5 -27.56 7.70 -30.49
CA GLU A 5 -26.20 7.13 -30.25
C GLU A 5 -25.11 8.13 -30.58
N LEU A 6 -25.32 8.99 -31.61
CA LEU A 6 -24.38 10.07 -31.95
C LEU A 6 -24.39 11.20 -30.93
N GLU A 7 -25.56 11.56 -30.37
CA GLU A 7 -25.69 12.58 -29.32
C GLU A 7 -25.04 12.14 -27.99
N ASN A 8 -25.09 10.85 -27.63
CA ASN A 8 -24.47 10.31 -26.43
C ASN A 8 -22.93 10.10 -26.54
N GLN A 9 -22.39 10.02 -27.76
CA GLN A 9 -20.93 9.84 -27.96
C GLN A 9 -20.13 11.15 -27.85
N THR A 10 -20.75 12.30 -28.15
CA THR A 10 -20.06 13.60 -28.11
C THR A 10 -19.55 14.02 -26.75
N PRO A 11 -20.31 13.93 -25.63
CA PRO A 11 -19.80 14.33 -24.32
C PRO A 11 -18.71 13.39 -23.77
N ALA A 12 -18.78 12.11 -24.13
CA ALA A 12 -17.80 11.13 -23.70
C ALA A 12 -16.44 11.30 -24.41
N ALA A 13 -16.45 11.61 -25.70
CA ALA A 13 -15.23 11.91 -26.46
C ALA A 13 -14.58 13.23 -26.02
N ALA A 14 -15.39 14.25 -25.74
CA ALA A 14 -14.92 15.54 -25.21
C ALA A 14 -14.21 15.35 -23.86
N ARG A 15 -14.81 14.60 -22.94
CA ARG A 15 -14.25 14.31 -21.61
C ARG A 15 -12.89 13.60 -21.70
N LEU A 16 -12.73 12.63 -22.62
CA LEU A 16 -11.46 11.94 -22.79
C LEU A 16 -10.37 12.84 -23.39
N ARG A 17 -10.73 13.72 -24.34
CA ARG A 17 -9.80 14.75 -24.85
C ARG A 17 -9.36 15.71 -23.76
N THR A 18 -10.26 16.15 -22.87
CA THR A 18 -9.93 16.97 -21.70
C THR A 18 -9.01 16.23 -20.75
N SER A 19 -9.29 14.96 -20.45
CA SER A 19 -8.44 14.09 -19.63
C SER A 19 -7.02 13.99 -20.20
N TRP A 20 -6.89 13.73 -21.50
CA TRP A 20 -5.60 13.69 -22.18
C TRP A 20 -4.89 15.04 -22.16
N ALA A 21 -5.60 16.13 -22.43
CA ALA A 21 -5.03 17.48 -22.42
C ALA A 21 -4.47 17.86 -21.03
N LEU A 22 -5.21 17.54 -19.95
CA LEU A 22 -4.73 17.75 -18.59
C LEU A 22 -3.48 16.91 -18.28
N ALA A 23 -3.50 15.63 -18.65
CA ALA A 23 -2.35 14.75 -18.45
C ALA A 23 -1.12 15.25 -19.27
N ALA A 24 -1.32 15.70 -20.49
CA ALA A 24 -0.25 16.25 -21.34
C ALA A 24 0.31 17.57 -20.78
N ALA A 25 -0.58 18.50 -20.39
CA ALA A 25 -0.14 19.75 -19.75
C ALA A 25 0.61 19.49 -18.45
N GLY A 26 0.10 18.58 -17.59
CA GLY A 26 0.79 18.16 -16.38
C GLY A 26 2.17 17.57 -16.68
N SER A 27 2.28 16.68 -17.66
CA SER A 27 3.55 16.09 -18.07
C SER A 27 4.56 17.10 -18.64
N LEU A 28 4.08 18.13 -19.32
CA LEU A 28 4.94 19.24 -19.77
C LEU A 28 5.51 20.01 -18.57
N LEU A 29 4.72 20.27 -17.54
CA LEU A 29 5.18 20.91 -16.31
C LEU A 29 6.20 20.01 -15.57
N LEU A 30 5.94 18.70 -15.51
CA LEU A 30 6.88 17.73 -14.92
C LEU A 30 8.22 17.66 -15.68
N ALA A 31 8.19 17.81 -17.00
CA ALA A 31 9.40 17.86 -17.83
C ALA A 31 10.16 19.20 -17.67
N ALA A 32 9.43 20.29 -17.47
CA ALA A 32 10.00 21.63 -17.32
C ALA A 32 10.59 21.88 -15.92
N GLY A 33 10.01 21.26 -14.86
CA GLY A 33 10.44 21.46 -13.47
C GLY A 33 11.95 21.26 -13.26
N PRO A 34 12.54 20.11 -13.67
CA PRO A 34 13.98 19.88 -13.55
C PRO A 34 14.88 20.85 -14.34
N LEU A 35 14.37 21.42 -15.44
CA LEU A 35 15.12 22.42 -16.23
C LEU A 35 15.25 23.76 -15.51
N LEU A 36 14.25 24.15 -14.71
CA LEU A 36 14.28 25.37 -13.92
C LEU A 36 15.03 25.23 -12.59
N GLY A 37 15.50 24.01 -12.28
CA GLY A 37 16.04 23.67 -10.97
C GLY A 37 14.94 23.46 -9.92
N VAL A 38 15.12 22.48 -9.08
CA VAL A 38 14.15 22.11 -8.03
C VAL A 38 14.56 22.71 -6.69
N VAL A 39 15.87 22.92 -6.50
CA VAL A 39 16.48 23.42 -5.26
C VAL A 39 17.57 24.42 -5.63
N ASP A 40 17.62 25.54 -4.91
CA ASP A 40 18.65 26.55 -5.14
C ASP A 40 20.01 26.08 -4.61
N GLY A 41 21.05 26.26 -5.43
CA GLY A 41 22.43 25.95 -5.05
C GLY A 41 22.78 24.45 -4.99
N ALA A 42 21.90 23.58 -5.51
CA ALA A 42 22.19 22.14 -5.59
C ALA A 42 21.81 21.59 -6.97
N ASP A 43 22.83 21.28 -7.77
CA ASP A 43 22.66 20.67 -9.09
C ASP A 43 22.31 19.17 -8.98
N PRO A 44 21.67 18.57 -9.99
CA PRO A 44 21.50 17.12 -10.09
C PRO A 44 22.84 16.36 -10.06
N ALA A 45 22.86 15.14 -9.55
CA ALA A 45 24.06 14.30 -9.50
C ALA A 45 24.61 13.92 -10.91
N PHE A 46 23.79 14.07 -11.93
CA PHE A 46 24.12 13.83 -13.34
C PHE A 46 23.18 14.64 -14.23
N THR A 47 23.47 14.73 -15.54
CA THR A 47 22.59 15.41 -16.52
C THR A 47 21.29 14.63 -16.68
N SER A 48 20.34 14.79 -15.76
CA SER A 48 19.14 13.97 -15.61
C SER A 48 17.94 14.48 -16.42
N TRP A 49 17.90 15.76 -16.81
CA TRP A 49 16.73 16.37 -17.43
C TRP A 49 16.22 15.67 -18.70
N PRO A 50 17.08 15.10 -19.61
CA PRO A 50 16.56 14.40 -20.79
C PRO A 50 15.80 13.12 -20.41
N LEU A 51 16.32 12.39 -19.41
CA LEU A 51 15.65 11.19 -18.88
C LEU A 51 14.33 11.55 -18.21
N LEU A 52 14.32 12.57 -17.35
CA LEU A 52 13.12 13.02 -16.65
C LEU A 52 12.05 13.53 -17.62
N ALA A 53 12.45 14.31 -18.63
CA ALA A 53 11.53 14.74 -19.69
C ALA A 53 10.97 13.55 -20.48
N LEU A 54 11.81 12.57 -20.84
CA LEU A 54 11.37 11.37 -21.54
C LEU A 54 10.32 10.61 -20.73
N VAL A 55 10.60 10.27 -19.48
CA VAL A 55 9.67 9.47 -18.65
C VAL A 55 8.39 10.24 -18.31
N ALA A 56 8.43 11.55 -18.21
CA ALA A 56 7.26 12.39 -17.98
C ALA A 56 6.37 12.51 -19.22
N LEU A 57 6.96 12.66 -20.41
CA LEU A 57 6.21 12.88 -21.66
C LEU A 57 5.76 11.58 -22.34
N LEU A 58 6.41 10.46 -22.07
CA LEU A 58 6.09 9.18 -22.70
C LEU A 58 4.62 8.74 -22.49
N PRO A 59 4.02 8.80 -21.28
CA PRO A 59 2.63 8.42 -21.08
C PRO A 59 1.62 9.21 -21.93
N PRO A 60 1.60 10.56 -21.93
CA PRO A 60 0.65 11.30 -22.74
C PRO A 60 0.91 11.20 -24.26
N VAL A 61 2.17 11.00 -24.69
CA VAL A 61 2.49 10.75 -26.09
C VAL A 61 1.91 9.40 -26.54
N VAL A 62 2.13 8.34 -25.77
CA VAL A 62 1.54 7.02 -26.05
C VAL A 62 0.02 7.09 -26.07
N ALA A 63 -0.59 7.75 -25.06
CA ALA A 63 -2.03 7.94 -25.02
C ALA A 63 -2.55 8.72 -26.24
N GLY A 64 -1.87 9.78 -26.66
CA GLY A 64 -2.20 10.57 -27.87
C GLY A 64 -2.13 9.73 -29.13
N VAL A 65 -1.10 8.91 -29.32
CA VAL A 65 -0.98 7.97 -30.45
C VAL A 65 -2.13 6.97 -30.44
N LEU A 66 -2.50 6.44 -29.27
CA LEU A 66 -3.63 5.51 -29.12
C LEU A 66 -4.96 6.18 -29.49
N LEU A 67 -5.17 7.44 -29.10
CA LEU A 67 -6.35 8.22 -29.48
C LEU A 67 -6.41 8.44 -30.99
N MET A 68 -5.28 8.81 -31.62
CA MET A 68 -5.20 8.97 -33.09
C MET A 68 -5.47 7.66 -33.84
N ARG A 69 -5.12 6.51 -33.25
CA ARG A 69 -5.40 5.20 -33.81
C ARG A 69 -6.80 4.66 -33.52
N GLY A 70 -7.69 5.48 -32.96
CA GLY A 70 -9.05 5.09 -32.65
C GLY A 70 -9.20 4.11 -31.48
N ARG A 71 -8.22 4.06 -30.55
CA ARG A 71 -8.23 3.19 -29.35
C ARG A 71 -8.46 4.00 -28.05
N PRO A 72 -9.63 4.64 -27.88
CA PRO A 72 -9.89 5.56 -26.77
C PRO A 72 -9.89 4.87 -25.40
N PHE A 73 -10.34 3.61 -25.31
CA PHE A 73 -10.39 2.87 -24.05
C PHE A 73 -8.99 2.48 -23.55
N VAL A 74 -8.08 2.13 -24.46
CA VAL A 74 -6.67 1.88 -24.13
C VAL A 74 -6.01 3.15 -23.58
N ALA A 75 -6.25 4.30 -24.25
CA ALA A 75 -5.73 5.58 -23.78
C ALA A 75 -6.30 5.97 -22.42
N ALA A 76 -7.60 5.76 -22.18
CA ALA A 76 -8.23 6.04 -20.89
C ALA A 76 -7.65 5.20 -19.76
N GLY A 77 -7.49 3.89 -19.96
CA GLY A 77 -6.90 2.99 -18.98
C GLY A 77 -5.45 3.39 -18.64
N LEU A 78 -4.66 3.79 -19.65
CA LEU A 78 -3.28 4.26 -19.46
C LEU A 78 -3.24 5.53 -18.60
N ILE A 79 -4.02 6.57 -18.96
CA ILE A 79 -4.03 7.84 -18.23
C ILE A 79 -4.53 7.65 -16.80
N ALA A 80 -5.56 6.82 -16.59
CA ALA A 80 -6.09 6.50 -15.27
C ALA A 80 -5.03 5.85 -14.37
N ALA A 81 -4.30 4.87 -14.88
CA ALA A 81 -3.24 4.18 -14.13
C ALA A 81 -2.10 5.13 -13.74
N VAL A 82 -1.63 5.97 -14.65
CA VAL A 82 -0.58 6.97 -14.36
C VAL A 82 -1.06 7.97 -13.31
N GLY A 83 -2.34 8.38 -13.35
CA GLY A 83 -2.95 9.26 -12.33
C GLY A 83 -2.91 8.69 -10.92
N VAL A 84 -3.02 7.37 -10.75
CA VAL A 84 -2.93 6.72 -9.43
C VAL A 84 -1.51 6.89 -8.84
N PHE A 85 -0.45 6.69 -9.63
CA PHE A 85 0.93 6.89 -9.17
C PHE A 85 1.26 8.36 -8.87
N ALA A 86 0.64 9.28 -9.60
CA ALA A 86 0.87 10.71 -9.43
C ALA A 86 0.49 11.21 -8.03
N VAL A 87 -0.45 10.55 -7.33
CA VAL A 87 -0.82 10.90 -5.95
C VAL A 87 0.35 10.74 -5.00
N GLY A 88 1.04 9.61 -5.05
CA GLY A 88 2.20 9.37 -4.20
C GLY A 88 3.40 10.27 -4.57
N ARG A 89 3.59 10.52 -5.89
CA ARG A 89 4.61 11.45 -6.37
C ARG A 89 4.38 12.89 -5.89
N LEU A 90 3.14 13.35 -5.91
CA LEU A 90 2.77 14.67 -5.39
C LEU A 90 3.22 14.85 -3.93
N LEU A 91 2.95 13.86 -3.07
CA LEU A 91 3.37 13.93 -1.66
C LEU A 91 4.89 13.89 -1.50
N SER A 92 5.59 13.11 -2.33
CA SER A 92 7.05 13.08 -2.35
C SER A 92 7.66 14.42 -2.76
N ASP A 93 7.04 15.12 -3.72
CA ASP A 93 7.49 16.45 -4.15
C ASP A 93 7.15 17.52 -3.11
N PHE A 94 6.03 17.39 -2.39
CA PHE A 94 5.74 18.23 -1.23
C PHE A 94 6.78 18.09 -0.12
N GLN A 95 7.38 16.90 0.05
CA GLN A 95 8.47 16.72 1.00
C GLN A 95 9.71 17.53 0.61
N ILE A 96 10.02 17.67 -0.71
CA ILE A 96 11.11 18.54 -1.18
C ILE A 96 10.83 20.00 -0.79
N PHE A 97 9.58 20.45 -0.92
CA PHE A 97 9.18 21.79 -0.55
C PHE A 97 9.36 22.08 0.95
N LEU A 98 9.06 21.10 1.82
CA LEU A 98 9.19 21.28 3.27
C LEU A 98 10.63 21.13 3.77
N ASP A 99 11.34 20.11 3.29
CA ASP A 99 12.71 19.81 3.69
C ASP A 99 13.40 18.94 2.62
N ALA A 100 14.06 19.59 1.69
CA ALA A 100 14.74 18.92 0.59
C ALA A 100 15.92 18.07 1.08
N MET A 101 16.59 18.43 2.19
CA MET A 101 17.73 17.68 2.75
C MET A 101 17.36 16.26 3.20
N LYS A 102 16.09 16.01 3.46
CA LYS A 102 15.59 14.69 3.85
C LYS A 102 15.11 13.83 2.68
N VAL A 103 15.26 14.30 1.43
CA VAL A 103 14.81 13.57 0.24
C VAL A 103 15.99 12.98 -0.51
N ALA A 104 15.88 11.72 -0.94
CA ALA A 104 16.91 11.00 -1.69
C ALA A 104 16.55 10.93 -3.18
N ARG A 105 16.73 12.06 -3.89
CA ARG A 105 16.41 12.21 -5.33
C ARG A 105 17.57 12.80 -6.12
N PRO A 106 18.67 12.01 -6.34
CA PRO A 106 19.88 12.46 -7.00
C PRO A 106 19.66 12.95 -8.43
N GLU A 107 18.59 12.52 -9.07
CA GLU A 107 18.17 12.99 -10.39
C GLU A 107 17.62 14.41 -10.38
N LEU A 108 17.18 14.94 -9.24
CA LEU A 108 16.66 16.30 -9.12
C LEU A 108 17.70 17.25 -8.53
N PHE A 109 18.41 16.83 -7.49
CA PHE A 109 19.44 17.62 -6.81
C PHE A 109 20.36 16.73 -6.00
N ARG A 110 21.59 17.17 -5.78
CA ARG A 110 22.59 16.56 -4.92
C ARG A 110 23.10 17.59 -3.92
N PRO A 111 22.80 17.46 -2.62
CA PRO A 111 23.37 18.33 -1.61
C PRO A 111 24.90 18.20 -1.60
N THR A 112 25.62 19.30 -1.52
CA THR A 112 27.09 19.37 -1.41
C THR A 112 27.53 19.97 -0.08
N THR A 113 26.57 20.45 0.72
CA THR A 113 26.79 21.07 2.02
C THR A 113 25.72 20.60 3.00
N LEU A 114 25.94 20.80 4.29
CA LEU A 114 24.96 20.54 5.36
C LEU A 114 24.02 21.74 5.60
N VAL A 115 24.15 22.81 4.85
CA VAL A 115 23.25 23.98 4.93
C VAL A 115 21.91 23.60 4.32
N ALA A 116 20.82 24.00 4.98
CA ALA A 116 19.48 23.79 4.46
C ALA A 116 19.34 24.49 3.09
N VAL A 117 18.90 23.72 2.09
CA VAL A 117 18.69 24.21 0.73
C VAL A 117 17.26 24.73 0.57
N VAL A 118 17.09 25.77 -0.25
CA VAL A 118 15.79 26.43 -0.46
C VAL A 118 15.11 25.86 -1.70
N PRO A 119 13.82 25.50 -1.63
CA PRO A 119 13.06 25.07 -2.81
C PRO A 119 12.98 26.19 -3.85
N SER A 120 13.20 25.85 -5.14
CA SER A 120 13.13 26.79 -6.25
C SER A 120 11.85 26.62 -7.09
N ALA A 121 11.74 27.39 -8.19
CA ALA A 121 10.55 27.40 -9.04
C ALA A 121 10.19 26.01 -9.61
N GLY A 122 11.16 25.15 -9.85
CA GLY A 122 10.95 23.80 -10.39
C GLY A 122 10.04 22.93 -9.53
N VAL A 123 10.12 23.05 -8.18
CA VAL A 123 9.25 22.29 -7.25
C VAL A 123 7.77 22.61 -7.49
N TRP A 124 7.43 23.87 -7.72
CA TRP A 124 6.05 24.28 -7.98
C TRP A 124 5.50 23.70 -9.27
N LEU A 125 6.37 23.59 -10.31
CA LEU A 125 5.99 22.95 -11.56
C LEU A 125 5.76 21.45 -11.37
N LEU A 126 6.58 20.77 -10.55
CA LEU A 126 6.36 19.36 -10.22
C LEU A 126 5.02 19.15 -9.50
N ILE A 127 4.73 19.97 -8.49
CA ILE A 127 3.46 19.90 -7.74
C ILE A 127 2.26 20.15 -8.67
N ALA A 128 2.28 21.23 -9.44
CA ALA A 128 1.21 21.57 -10.38
C ALA A 128 1.07 20.49 -11.47
N GLY A 129 2.18 19.96 -11.97
CA GLY A 129 2.21 18.88 -12.94
C GLY A 129 1.51 17.62 -12.43
N HIS A 130 1.84 17.18 -11.22
CA HIS A 130 1.19 16.02 -10.63
C HIS A 130 -0.30 16.24 -10.36
N LEU A 131 -0.71 17.43 -9.92
CA LEU A 131 -2.13 17.76 -9.75
C LEU A 131 -2.92 17.65 -11.06
N LEU A 132 -2.36 18.12 -12.17
CA LEU A 132 -2.99 18.01 -13.50
C LEU A 132 -3.05 16.56 -13.98
N VAL A 133 -2.01 15.76 -13.75
CA VAL A 133 -1.98 14.32 -14.09
C VAL A 133 -3.02 13.56 -13.26
N ILE A 134 -3.17 13.86 -11.97
CA ILE A 134 -4.21 13.28 -11.11
C ILE A 134 -5.59 13.64 -11.64
N ALA A 135 -5.85 14.91 -11.97
CA ALA A 135 -7.13 15.36 -12.50
C ALA A 135 -7.44 14.66 -13.84
N GLY A 136 -6.46 14.57 -14.74
CA GLY A 136 -6.57 13.82 -15.99
C GLY A 136 -6.91 12.34 -15.75
N GLY A 137 -6.19 11.69 -14.83
CA GLY A 137 -6.44 10.29 -14.44
C GLY A 137 -7.83 10.05 -13.87
N ALA A 138 -8.31 10.93 -12.98
CA ALA A 138 -9.63 10.84 -12.39
C ALA A 138 -10.75 11.00 -13.44
N LEU A 139 -10.57 11.92 -14.40
CA LEU A 139 -11.51 12.08 -15.50
C LEU A 139 -11.54 10.87 -16.44
N ALA A 140 -10.39 10.23 -16.68
CA ALA A 140 -10.29 9.00 -17.47
C ALA A 140 -10.97 7.82 -16.79
N ALA A 141 -10.74 7.65 -15.48
CA ALA A 141 -11.31 6.55 -14.68
C ALA A 141 -12.84 6.55 -14.62
N GLY A 142 -13.49 7.72 -14.66
CA GLY A 142 -14.95 7.83 -14.60
C GLY A 142 -15.71 7.21 -15.79
N ARG A 143 -14.99 6.57 -16.74
CA ARG A 143 -15.56 5.88 -17.91
C ARG A 143 -15.50 4.34 -17.81
N ALA A 144 -14.85 3.80 -16.78
CA ALA A 144 -14.64 2.36 -16.61
C ALA A 144 -15.89 1.57 -16.17
N GLY A 145 -17.07 2.16 -16.22
CA GLY A 145 -18.33 1.61 -15.70
C GLY A 145 -19.33 1.11 -16.74
N MET A 146 -18.90 0.59 -17.90
CA MET A 146 -19.82 -0.10 -18.80
C MET A 146 -19.99 -1.56 -18.42
N PRO A 147 -21.23 -2.12 -18.45
CA PRO A 147 -21.46 -3.52 -18.15
C PRO A 147 -20.78 -4.40 -19.21
N ALA A 148 -20.09 -5.43 -18.76
CA ALA A 148 -19.49 -6.43 -19.63
C ALA A 148 -20.29 -7.72 -19.58
N ASP A 149 -20.47 -8.31 -20.74
CA ASP A 149 -21.21 -9.56 -20.94
C ASP A 149 -20.39 -10.84 -20.60
N GLU A 150 -19.07 -10.75 -20.40
CA GLU A 150 -18.24 -11.92 -20.08
C GLU A 150 -17.08 -11.56 -19.15
N SER A 151 -17.10 -12.06 -17.92
CA SER A 151 -15.99 -11.96 -16.97
C SER A 151 -14.90 -13.00 -17.29
N GLU A 152 -13.65 -12.54 -17.46
CA GLU A 152 -12.50 -13.45 -17.58
C GLU A 152 -12.24 -14.23 -16.29
N PRO A 153 -11.75 -15.47 -16.37
CA PRO A 153 -11.49 -16.28 -15.19
C PRO A 153 -10.48 -15.61 -14.24
N PRO A 154 -10.71 -15.64 -12.93
CA PRO A 154 -9.94 -14.91 -11.90
C PRO A 154 -8.45 -15.30 -11.85
N THR A 155 -8.06 -16.44 -12.38
CA THR A 155 -6.65 -16.86 -12.47
C THR A 155 -5.80 -15.98 -13.38
N LEU A 156 -6.41 -15.31 -14.39
CA LEU A 156 -5.70 -14.38 -15.28
C LEU A 156 -5.49 -13.00 -14.64
N VAL A 157 -6.29 -12.65 -13.64
CA VAL A 157 -6.17 -11.38 -12.90
C VAL A 157 -5.06 -11.46 -11.83
N ALA A 158 -4.85 -12.62 -11.23
CA ALA A 158 -3.91 -12.78 -10.12
C ALA A 158 -2.45 -12.58 -10.53
N MET A 159 -2.04 -13.10 -11.70
CA MET A 159 -0.64 -13.07 -12.14
C MET A 159 -0.08 -11.65 -12.30
N PRO A 160 -0.72 -10.71 -13.04
CA PRO A 160 -0.22 -9.36 -13.17
C PRO A 160 -0.21 -8.63 -11.81
N VAL A 161 -1.16 -8.89 -10.91
CA VAL A 161 -1.20 -8.30 -9.56
C VAL A 161 -0.04 -8.80 -8.70
N ILE A 162 0.31 -10.10 -8.78
CA ILE A 162 1.47 -10.66 -8.07
C ILE A 162 2.76 -10.01 -8.59
N ILE A 163 2.94 -9.86 -9.90
CA ILE A 163 4.11 -9.20 -10.48
C ILE A 163 4.18 -7.73 -10.02
N ALA A 164 3.05 -7.02 -10.01
CA ALA A 164 3.00 -5.65 -9.51
C ALA A 164 3.25 -5.56 -7.99
N ALA A 165 2.89 -6.59 -7.21
CA ALA A 165 3.24 -6.68 -5.80
C ALA A 165 4.76 -6.86 -5.59
N TRP A 166 5.44 -7.62 -6.46
CA TRP A 166 6.90 -7.68 -6.48
C TRP A 166 7.53 -6.32 -6.78
N ALA A 167 6.96 -5.56 -7.74
CA ALA A 167 7.40 -4.18 -7.96
C ALA A 167 7.23 -3.33 -6.70
N ALA A 168 6.11 -3.44 -5.98
CA ALA A 168 5.85 -2.73 -4.73
C ALA A 168 6.91 -3.06 -3.66
N ILE A 169 7.25 -4.35 -3.48
CA ILE A 169 8.31 -4.78 -2.56
C ILE A 169 9.65 -4.14 -2.94
N GLY A 170 9.99 -4.12 -4.23
CA GLY A 170 11.21 -3.46 -4.70
C GLY A 170 11.22 -1.96 -4.43
N LEU A 171 10.09 -1.27 -4.59
CA LEU A 171 9.93 0.17 -4.33
C LEU A 171 9.98 0.54 -2.84
N LEU A 172 9.71 -0.40 -1.94
CA LEU A 172 9.84 -0.21 -0.50
C LEU A 172 11.30 -0.28 -0.02
N GLY A 173 12.21 -0.78 -0.85
CA GLY A 173 13.63 -0.75 -0.59
C GLY A 173 14.28 0.61 -0.88
N LYS A 174 15.59 0.71 -0.60
CA LYS A 174 16.39 1.88 -0.97
C LYS A 174 16.44 2.01 -2.49
N PRO A 175 16.27 3.22 -3.06
CA PRO A 175 16.28 3.42 -4.52
C PRO A 175 17.67 3.26 -5.14
N PHE A 176 18.73 3.52 -4.40
CA PHE A 176 20.14 3.34 -4.73
C PHE A 176 20.92 3.06 -3.45
N ILE A 177 22.19 2.71 -3.55
CA ILE A 177 23.13 2.59 -2.42
C ILE A 177 24.13 3.74 -2.58
N SER A 178 24.50 4.39 -1.47
CA SER A 178 25.42 5.52 -1.48
C SER A 178 26.59 5.35 -0.52
N THR A 179 27.76 5.77 -0.98
CA THR A 179 28.96 6.01 -0.15
C THR A 179 29.25 7.51 0.00
N ASP A 180 28.41 8.37 -0.58
CA ASP A 180 28.52 9.82 -0.49
C ASP A 180 27.91 10.32 0.83
N PRO A 181 28.68 11.04 1.68
CA PRO A 181 28.21 11.52 2.96
C PRO A 181 27.08 12.57 2.87
N PHE A 182 26.94 13.25 1.73
CA PHE A 182 25.90 14.25 1.52
C PHE A 182 24.66 13.69 0.83
N GLN A 183 24.79 12.62 0.04
CA GLN A 183 23.71 11.98 -0.68
C GLN A 183 23.34 10.65 0.00
N LEU A 184 22.56 10.70 1.07
CA LEU A 184 22.17 9.50 1.82
C LEU A 184 21.24 8.60 1.00
N ASP A 185 21.44 7.29 1.11
CA ASP A 185 20.63 6.24 0.47
C ASP A 185 19.34 5.93 1.26
N ARG A 186 18.43 6.89 1.33
CA ARG A 186 17.18 6.76 2.08
C ARG A 186 16.12 5.99 1.28
N GLY A 187 15.58 4.93 1.88
CA GLY A 187 14.36 4.27 1.43
C GLY A 187 13.10 5.02 1.94
N PRO A 188 11.90 4.60 1.53
CA PRO A 188 10.66 5.21 2.04
C PRO A 188 10.57 5.23 3.57
N TRP A 189 11.10 4.22 4.24
CA TRP A 189 11.09 4.06 5.70
C TRP A 189 11.97 5.05 6.45
N ASP A 190 12.96 5.61 5.77
CA ASP A 190 13.92 6.57 6.32
C ASP A 190 13.48 8.04 6.09
N LEU A 191 12.31 8.24 5.45
CA LEU A 191 11.81 9.56 5.09
C LEU A 191 10.83 10.09 6.14
N PRO A 192 10.70 11.43 6.28
CA PRO A 192 9.64 12.05 7.05
C PRO A 192 8.25 11.64 6.57
N VAL A 193 7.22 11.88 7.39
CA VAL A 193 5.84 11.40 7.18
C VAL A 193 5.32 11.61 5.75
N LEU A 194 5.56 12.76 5.12
CA LEU A 194 5.09 13.02 3.75
C LEU A 194 5.86 12.21 2.71
N GLY A 195 7.17 12.15 2.81
CA GLY A 195 8.01 11.33 1.92
C GLY A 195 7.70 9.84 2.06
N LEU A 196 7.56 9.38 3.30
CA LEU A 196 7.13 8.02 3.60
C LEU A 196 5.75 7.71 3.01
N THR A 197 4.75 8.55 3.29
CA THR A 197 3.38 8.37 2.76
C THR A 197 3.40 8.36 1.23
N GLY A 198 4.14 9.28 0.62
CA GLY A 198 4.34 9.32 -0.83
C GLY A 198 4.94 8.02 -1.36
N GLY A 199 6.02 7.53 -0.76
CA GLY A 199 6.68 6.27 -1.12
C GLY A 199 5.76 5.05 -0.97
N LEU A 200 5.02 4.96 0.13
CA LEU A 200 4.03 3.91 0.36
C LEU A 200 2.89 3.94 -0.66
N LEU A 201 2.37 5.13 -0.99
CA LEU A 201 1.32 5.26 -2.00
C LEU A 201 1.83 4.90 -3.39
N ILE A 202 3.08 5.24 -3.75
CA ILE A 202 3.71 4.81 -5.00
C ILE A 202 3.83 3.28 -5.05
N ALA A 203 4.31 2.66 -3.97
CA ALA A 203 4.44 1.21 -3.89
C ALA A 203 3.07 0.52 -4.00
N LEU A 204 2.07 0.98 -3.24
CA LEU A 204 0.71 0.44 -3.27
C LEU A 204 -0.02 0.72 -4.59
N ALA A 205 0.32 1.80 -5.30
CA ALA A 205 -0.26 2.11 -6.61
C ALA A 205 -0.01 1.00 -7.62
N ALA A 206 1.14 0.31 -7.57
CA ALA A 206 1.48 -0.75 -8.51
C ALA A 206 0.46 -1.92 -8.48
N PRO A 207 0.27 -2.65 -7.38
CA PRO A 207 -0.71 -3.73 -7.31
C PRO A 207 -2.15 -3.23 -7.41
N LEU A 208 -2.48 -2.06 -6.84
CA LEU A 208 -3.83 -1.52 -6.86
C LEU A 208 -4.27 -1.12 -8.27
N ALA A 209 -3.47 -0.32 -9.00
CA ALA A 209 -3.79 0.08 -10.37
C ALA A 209 -3.82 -1.14 -11.31
N THR A 210 -2.93 -2.13 -11.09
CA THR A 210 -2.92 -3.38 -11.85
C THR A 210 -4.19 -4.20 -11.57
N ALA A 211 -4.62 -4.31 -10.32
CA ALA A 211 -5.84 -5.01 -9.95
C ALA A 211 -7.10 -4.33 -10.54
N LEU A 212 -7.16 -2.99 -10.47
CA LEU A 212 -8.24 -2.21 -11.08
C LEU A 212 -8.27 -2.38 -12.61
N ALA A 213 -7.12 -2.33 -13.27
CA ALA A 213 -7.01 -2.56 -14.69
C ALA A 213 -7.41 -3.99 -15.07
N ALA A 214 -6.86 -5.00 -14.38
CA ALA A 214 -7.12 -6.41 -14.66
C ALA A 214 -8.58 -6.81 -14.39
N SER A 215 -9.26 -6.15 -13.46
CA SER A 215 -10.69 -6.36 -13.18
C SER A 215 -11.63 -5.59 -14.12
N SER A 216 -11.09 -4.79 -15.04
CA SER A 216 -11.92 -4.09 -16.02
C SER A 216 -12.56 -5.10 -16.97
N PRO A 217 -13.87 -4.97 -17.23
CA PRO A 217 -14.57 -5.83 -18.18
C PRO A 217 -14.11 -5.61 -19.62
N ASP A 218 -13.68 -4.39 -19.96
CA ASP A 218 -13.24 -4.02 -21.30
C ASP A 218 -11.75 -4.40 -21.50
N PRO A 219 -11.42 -5.27 -22.49
CA PRO A 219 -10.04 -5.70 -22.74
C PRO A 219 -9.10 -4.56 -23.17
N ASP A 220 -9.62 -3.52 -23.82
CA ASP A 220 -8.85 -2.34 -24.21
C ASP A 220 -8.45 -1.50 -23.00
N THR A 221 -9.37 -1.26 -22.07
CA THR A 221 -9.08 -0.59 -20.78
C THR A 221 -8.07 -1.38 -19.96
N ARG A 222 -8.19 -2.71 -19.94
CA ARG A 222 -7.24 -3.62 -19.28
C ARG A 222 -5.83 -3.49 -19.84
N GLN A 223 -5.71 -3.54 -21.17
CA GLN A 223 -4.43 -3.34 -21.86
C GLN A 223 -3.84 -1.96 -21.58
N GLY A 224 -4.67 -0.93 -21.64
CA GLY A 224 -4.25 0.44 -21.36
C GLY A 224 -3.77 0.63 -19.93
N GLY A 225 -4.49 0.09 -18.96
CA GLY A 225 -4.10 0.14 -17.55
C GLY A 225 -2.76 -0.55 -17.29
N THR A 226 -2.55 -1.73 -17.88
CA THR A 226 -1.25 -2.44 -17.76
C THR A 226 -0.09 -1.64 -18.36
N ILE A 227 -0.27 -1.05 -19.55
CA ILE A 227 0.72 -0.15 -20.16
C ILE A 227 0.96 1.06 -19.25
N GLY A 228 -0.09 1.68 -18.70
CA GLY A 228 0.01 2.82 -17.82
C GLY A 228 0.78 2.53 -16.54
N VAL A 229 0.51 1.39 -15.88
CA VAL A 229 1.27 0.93 -14.70
C VAL A 229 2.74 0.71 -15.07
N THR A 230 3.03 0.06 -16.20
CA THR A 230 4.40 -0.16 -16.66
C THR A 230 5.15 1.17 -16.84
N LEU A 231 4.55 2.12 -17.56
CA LEU A 231 5.17 3.43 -17.79
C LEU A 231 5.37 4.22 -16.49
N ALA A 232 4.40 4.17 -15.57
CA ALA A 232 4.50 4.80 -14.28
C ALA A 232 5.61 4.17 -13.40
N LEU A 233 5.72 2.85 -13.39
CA LEU A 233 6.82 2.14 -12.71
C LEU A 233 8.18 2.50 -13.30
N LEU A 234 8.31 2.53 -14.61
CA LEU A 234 9.55 2.95 -15.27
C LEU A 234 9.91 4.41 -14.93
N ALA A 235 8.93 5.31 -14.87
CA ALA A 235 9.15 6.69 -14.45
C ALA A 235 9.62 6.84 -12.99
N VAL A 236 9.27 5.87 -12.12
CA VAL A 236 9.75 5.83 -10.74
C VAL A 236 11.13 5.21 -10.63
N VAL A 237 11.38 4.12 -11.37
CA VAL A 237 12.56 3.26 -11.17
C VAL A 237 13.76 3.68 -12.00
N LEU A 238 13.57 4.19 -13.23
CA LEU A 238 14.68 4.52 -14.12
C LEU A 238 15.58 5.66 -13.61
N PRO A 239 15.05 6.77 -13.05
CA PRO A 239 15.92 7.85 -12.60
C PRO A 239 16.93 7.44 -11.52
N PRO A 240 16.56 6.80 -10.41
CA PRO A 240 17.53 6.34 -9.40
C PRO A 240 18.43 5.20 -9.91
N LEU A 241 17.95 4.35 -10.81
CA LEU A 241 18.78 3.33 -11.46
C LEU A 241 19.90 3.95 -12.29
N VAL A 242 19.57 4.92 -13.14
CA VAL A 242 20.56 5.65 -13.92
C VAL A 242 21.53 6.40 -13.01
N ALA A 243 21.02 7.05 -11.95
CA ALA A 243 21.89 7.69 -10.95
C ALA A 243 22.91 6.70 -10.37
N GLY A 244 22.47 5.50 -10.00
CA GLY A 244 23.33 4.44 -9.47
C GLY A 244 24.38 3.91 -10.46
N THR A 245 24.24 4.20 -11.77
CA THR A 245 25.24 3.79 -12.80
C THR A 245 26.20 4.91 -13.18
N VAL A 246 25.75 6.18 -13.17
CA VAL A 246 26.53 7.30 -13.73
C VAL A 246 27.04 8.29 -12.69
N ALA A 247 26.40 8.37 -11.51
CA ALA A 247 26.80 9.32 -10.48
C ALA A 247 27.89 8.74 -9.57
N ALA A 248 28.95 9.50 -9.34
CA ALA A 248 30.04 9.08 -8.47
C ALA A 248 29.57 8.89 -7.03
N GLY A 249 29.97 7.78 -6.40
CA GLY A 249 29.59 7.43 -5.03
C GLY A 249 28.22 6.77 -4.89
N LEU A 250 27.47 6.57 -6.00
CA LEU A 250 26.21 5.86 -6.01
C LEU A 250 26.35 4.49 -6.70
N SER A 251 25.51 3.54 -6.30
CA SER A 251 25.41 2.22 -6.91
C SER A 251 23.97 1.72 -6.94
N ILE A 252 23.70 0.75 -7.81
CA ILE A 252 22.35 0.22 -8.01
C ILE A 252 21.92 -0.59 -6.76
N SER A 253 20.67 -0.42 -6.32
CA SER A 253 20.07 -1.22 -5.27
C SER A 253 19.34 -2.45 -5.80
N VAL A 254 19.25 -3.49 -4.98
CA VAL A 254 18.47 -4.70 -5.27
C VAL A 254 16.98 -4.37 -5.41
N GLY A 255 16.46 -3.44 -4.60
CA GLY A 255 15.05 -3.02 -4.65
C GLY A 255 14.69 -2.45 -6.02
N SER A 256 15.49 -1.52 -6.55
CA SER A 256 15.28 -0.95 -7.88
C SER A 256 15.37 -1.97 -9.01
N MET A 257 16.24 -2.98 -8.89
CA MET A 257 16.34 -4.08 -9.85
C MET A 257 15.09 -4.96 -9.85
N ILE A 258 14.58 -5.32 -8.67
CA ILE A 258 13.33 -6.10 -8.54
C ILE A 258 12.17 -5.32 -9.18
N ALA A 259 12.04 -4.04 -8.88
CA ALA A 259 10.98 -3.19 -9.42
C ALA A 259 11.10 -3.02 -10.95
N LEU A 260 12.32 -2.90 -11.50
CA LEU A 260 12.55 -2.85 -12.94
C LEU A 260 12.14 -4.14 -13.63
N VAL A 261 12.59 -5.30 -13.12
CA VAL A 261 12.24 -6.61 -13.69
C VAL A 261 10.73 -6.79 -13.69
N ALA A 262 10.07 -6.48 -12.58
CA ALA A 262 8.61 -6.55 -12.50
C ALA A 262 7.92 -5.62 -13.51
N ALA A 263 8.41 -4.37 -13.69
CA ALA A 263 7.88 -3.43 -14.66
C ALA A 263 8.03 -3.92 -16.12
N LEU A 264 9.13 -4.60 -16.44
CA LEU A 264 9.37 -5.17 -17.78
C LEU A 264 8.55 -6.45 -18.04
N VAL A 265 8.29 -7.25 -17.01
CA VAL A 265 7.51 -8.50 -17.14
C VAL A 265 6.01 -8.21 -17.19
N LEU A 266 5.53 -7.15 -16.52
CA LEU A 266 4.11 -6.83 -16.41
C LEU A 266 3.39 -6.73 -17.77
N PRO A 267 3.89 -6.03 -18.81
CA PRO A 267 3.24 -5.92 -20.11
C PRO A 267 3.20 -7.22 -20.92
N ILE A 268 3.96 -8.24 -20.51
CA ILE A 268 4.00 -9.56 -21.18
C ILE A 268 2.84 -10.44 -20.67
N THR A 269 2.28 -10.17 -19.52
CA THR A 269 1.22 -10.99 -18.89
C THR A 269 -0.05 -11.15 -19.75
N PRO A 270 -0.54 -10.16 -20.52
CA PRO A 270 -1.67 -10.34 -21.42
C PRO A 270 -1.39 -11.31 -22.57
N LEU A 271 -0.12 -11.44 -23.01
CA LEU A 271 0.26 -12.38 -24.06
C LEU A 271 0.15 -13.84 -23.58
N TYR A 272 0.47 -14.09 -22.31
CA TYR A 272 0.32 -15.41 -21.68
C TYR A 272 -1.14 -15.87 -21.66
N GLY A 273 -2.07 -14.97 -21.39
CA GLY A 273 -3.51 -15.25 -21.45
C GLY A 273 -3.99 -15.63 -22.84
N ARG A 274 -3.48 -14.97 -23.88
CA ARG A 274 -3.79 -15.31 -25.30
C ARG A 274 -3.23 -16.66 -25.71
N THR A 275 -1.99 -16.94 -25.37
CA THR A 275 -1.32 -18.22 -25.70
C THR A 275 -1.95 -19.38 -24.94
N ALA A 276 -2.28 -19.19 -23.67
CA ALA A 276 -2.99 -20.18 -22.86
C ALA A 276 -4.37 -20.52 -23.44
N ARG A 277 -5.10 -19.53 -23.99
CA ARG A 277 -6.39 -19.74 -24.67
C ARG A 277 -6.20 -20.49 -25.99
N LEU A 278 -5.20 -20.14 -26.81
CA LEU A 278 -4.92 -20.82 -28.06
C LEU A 278 -4.49 -22.28 -27.85
N LEU A 279 -3.77 -22.56 -26.77
CA LEU A 279 -3.38 -23.93 -26.38
C LEU A 279 -4.54 -24.72 -25.75
N ARG A 280 -5.49 -24.04 -25.07
CA ARG A 280 -6.70 -24.66 -24.52
C ARG A 280 -7.78 -24.91 -25.58
N GLY A 281 -7.87 -24.09 -26.63
CA GLY A 281 -8.86 -24.25 -27.70
C GLY A 281 -8.77 -25.55 -28.52
N LYS A 282 -7.81 -26.42 -28.22
CA LYS A 282 -7.68 -27.79 -28.78
C LYS A 282 -7.93 -28.91 -27.75
N ARG A 283 -8.22 -28.60 -26.52
CA ARG A 283 -8.48 -29.58 -25.46
C ARG A 283 -9.75 -29.25 -24.70
N ASP A 284 -10.79 -30.03 -24.99
CA ASP A 284 -12.05 -30.14 -24.24
C ASP A 284 -12.84 -28.85 -23.90
N GLU A 285 -13.83 -28.55 -24.75
CA GLU A 285 -14.98 -27.65 -24.44
C GLU A 285 -15.86 -28.17 -23.28
N THR A 286 -15.50 -29.30 -22.64
CA THR A 286 -16.33 -29.99 -21.64
C THR A 286 -15.81 -29.94 -20.21
N ARG A 287 -14.65 -29.33 -19.93
CA ARG A 287 -14.17 -29.14 -18.57
C ARG A 287 -13.88 -27.66 -18.31
N ASP A 288 -14.86 -26.97 -17.72
CA ASP A 288 -14.58 -25.73 -16.99
C ASP A 288 -13.41 -26.01 -16.04
N PRO A 289 -12.32 -25.19 -16.06
CA PRO A 289 -11.29 -25.31 -15.07
C PRO A 289 -11.95 -25.04 -13.72
N ALA A 290 -12.18 -26.12 -12.96
CA ALA A 290 -12.78 -26.00 -11.64
C ALA A 290 -11.95 -25.00 -10.85
N LEU A 291 -12.53 -23.81 -10.58
CA LEU A 291 -11.96 -22.84 -9.66
C LEU A 291 -11.61 -23.60 -8.37
N PRO A 292 -10.44 -23.33 -7.75
CA PRO A 292 -10.15 -23.92 -6.44
C PRO A 292 -11.37 -23.69 -5.56
N SER A 293 -11.90 -24.73 -4.94
CA SER A 293 -13.14 -24.58 -4.15
C SER A 293 -12.90 -23.47 -3.12
N ILE A 294 -13.85 -22.56 -2.92
CA ILE A 294 -13.80 -21.48 -1.92
C ILE A 294 -13.32 -22.03 -0.58
N GLN A 295 -13.75 -23.25 -0.25
CA GLN A 295 -13.35 -23.95 0.96
C GLN A 295 -11.84 -24.23 1.03
N ARG A 296 -11.20 -24.61 -0.08
CA ARG A 296 -9.73 -24.79 -0.14
C ARG A 296 -8.99 -23.47 0.07
N MET A 297 -9.51 -22.36 -0.45
CA MET A 297 -8.93 -21.04 -0.25
C MET A 297 -9.07 -20.57 1.20
N HIS A 298 -10.22 -20.79 1.84
CA HIS A 298 -10.39 -20.51 3.26
C HIS A 298 -9.46 -21.37 4.12
N LEU A 299 -9.35 -22.66 3.82
CA LEU A 299 -8.42 -23.57 4.52
C LEU A 299 -6.97 -23.10 4.38
N ALA A 300 -6.53 -22.76 3.15
CA ALA A 300 -5.19 -22.25 2.91
C ALA A 300 -4.94 -20.94 3.67
N ALA A 301 -5.89 -19.99 3.63
CA ALA A 301 -5.81 -18.74 4.37
C ALA A 301 -5.70 -19.00 5.90
N GLY A 302 -6.50 -19.91 6.43
CA GLY A 302 -6.46 -20.29 7.85
C GLY A 302 -5.15 -20.95 8.24
N VAL A 303 -4.64 -21.87 7.43
CA VAL A 303 -3.34 -22.54 7.68
C VAL A 303 -2.19 -21.52 7.66
N PHE A 304 -2.12 -20.66 6.65
CA PHE A 304 -1.08 -19.63 6.59
C PHE A 304 -1.18 -18.63 7.74
N ALA A 305 -2.40 -18.26 8.16
CA ALA A 305 -2.60 -17.37 9.32
C ALA A 305 -2.10 -18.03 10.62
N VAL A 306 -2.40 -19.32 10.84
CA VAL A 306 -1.93 -20.06 12.01
C VAL A 306 -0.40 -20.22 11.98
N LEU A 307 0.19 -20.52 10.83
CA LEU A 307 1.65 -20.62 10.67
C LEU A 307 2.34 -19.27 10.91
N SER A 308 1.79 -18.18 10.40
CA SER A 308 2.27 -16.82 10.65
C SER A 308 2.22 -16.48 12.15
N ALA A 309 1.07 -16.72 12.79
CA ALA A 309 0.93 -16.54 14.23
C ALA A 309 1.89 -17.41 15.04
N ALA A 310 2.07 -18.67 14.65
CA ALA A 310 3.02 -19.58 15.31
C ALA A 310 4.47 -19.07 15.18
N ALA A 311 4.87 -18.58 14.01
CA ALA A 311 6.18 -17.99 13.81
C ALA A 311 6.41 -16.78 14.73
N MET A 312 5.41 -15.90 14.88
CA MET A 312 5.45 -14.78 15.81
C MET A 312 5.55 -15.25 17.27
N LEU A 313 4.68 -16.18 17.70
CA LEU A 313 4.64 -16.66 19.08
C LEU A 313 5.93 -17.40 19.48
N ILE A 314 6.46 -18.24 18.58
CA ILE A 314 7.78 -18.89 18.79
C ILE A 314 8.89 -17.84 18.78
N GLY A 315 8.81 -16.88 17.86
CA GLY A 315 9.72 -15.74 17.83
C GLY A 315 9.73 -14.97 19.15
N ALA A 316 8.58 -14.75 19.77
CA ALA A 316 8.45 -14.08 21.06
C ALA A 316 9.09 -14.87 22.24
N LEU A 317 9.26 -16.19 22.12
CA LEU A 317 9.94 -17.02 23.11
C LEU A 317 11.46 -17.02 22.97
N LEU A 318 11.98 -16.67 21.82
CA LEU A 318 13.40 -16.71 21.50
C LEU A 318 14.04 -15.32 21.68
N PRO A 319 15.35 -15.25 21.93
CA PRO A 319 16.05 -13.97 22.03
C PRO A 319 15.86 -13.14 20.75
N GLN A 320 15.37 -11.92 20.91
CA GLN A 320 15.22 -10.96 19.80
C GLN A 320 16.56 -10.32 19.44
N LEU A 321 17.42 -10.17 20.43
CA LEU A 321 18.66 -9.43 20.37
C LEU A 321 19.78 -10.23 21.03
N VAL A 322 20.96 -10.27 20.41
CA VAL A 322 22.17 -10.91 20.93
C VAL A 322 23.25 -9.85 21.05
N LEU A 323 23.75 -9.60 22.25
CA LEU A 323 24.81 -8.62 22.48
C LEU A 323 26.16 -9.08 21.89
N THR A 324 26.86 -8.18 21.21
CA THR A 324 28.20 -8.47 20.65
C THR A 324 29.25 -8.75 21.72
N THR A 325 29.01 -8.29 22.94
CA THR A 325 29.88 -8.51 24.11
C THR A 325 29.67 -9.86 24.83
N GLY A 326 28.72 -10.69 24.31
CA GLY A 326 28.44 -12.02 24.92
C GLY A 326 27.56 -11.98 26.17
N GLY A 327 26.98 -10.84 26.54
CA GLY A 327 26.05 -10.71 27.67
C GLY A 327 24.63 -11.16 27.31
N VAL A 328 23.79 -11.39 28.34
CA VAL A 328 22.35 -11.65 28.16
C VAL A 328 21.67 -10.35 27.75
N ALA A 329 20.98 -10.39 26.59
CA ALA A 329 20.20 -9.25 26.14
C ALA A 329 18.96 -9.03 27.05
N PRO A 330 18.60 -7.80 27.36
CA PRO A 330 17.39 -7.52 28.12
C PRO A 330 16.17 -7.94 27.30
N ASP A 331 15.15 -8.47 27.99
CA ASP A 331 13.86 -8.73 27.36
C ASP A 331 13.21 -7.43 26.89
N LEU A 332 12.74 -7.39 25.65
CA LEU A 332 12.02 -6.23 25.12
C LEU A 332 10.66 -6.09 25.79
N ALA A 333 10.28 -4.86 26.14
CA ALA A 333 9.00 -4.57 26.79
C ALA A 333 7.80 -4.98 25.93
N SER A 334 7.95 -4.91 24.61
CA SER A 334 6.91 -5.19 23.61
C SER A 334 6.62 -6.68 23.37
N VAL A 335 7.41 -7.61 23.91
CA VAL A 335 7.22 -9.07 23.72
C VAL A 335 5.81 -9.53 24.16
N ASN A 336 5.25 -8.93 25.22
CA ASN A 336 3.89 -9.27 25.66
C ASN A 336 2.81 -8.86 24.66
N LEU A 337 3.03 -7.81 23.84
CA LEU A 337 2.13 -7.43 22.77
C LEU A 337 2.14 -8.45 21.62
N LEU A 338 3.28 -9.07 21.34
CA LEU A 338 3.40 -10.16 20.35
C LEU A 338 2.51 -11.35 20.73
N TRP A 339 2.44 -11.70 22.01
CA TRP A 339 1.56 -12.76 22.50
C TRP A 339 0.08 -12.41 22.26
N ALA A 340 -0.34 -11.21 22.64
CA ALA A 340 -1.74 -10.80 22.47
C ALA A 340 -2.15 -10.79 20.98
N ALA A 341 -1.33 -10.19 20.12
CA ALA A 341 -1.60 -10.08 18.69
C ALA A 341 -1.51 -11.45 17.98
N GLY A 342 -0.49 -12.24 18.28
CA GLY A 342 -0.30 -13.57 17.70
C GLY A 342 -1.45 -14.53 18.05
N LEU A 343 -1.88 -14.57 19.31
CA LEU A 343 -3.02 -15.38 19.73
C LEU A 343 -4.33 -14.95 19.07
N ALA A 344 -4.57 -13.63 18.96
CA ALA A 344 -5.74 -13.11 18.26
C ALA A 344 -5.75 -13.52 16.78
N PHE A 345 -4.62 -13.41 16.10
CA PHE A 345 -4.49 -13.80 14.69
C PHE A 345 -4.61 -15.32 14.49
N ALA A 346 -4.01 -16.11 15.38
CA ALA A 346 -4.19 -17.56 15.40
C ALA A 346 -5.68 -17.95 15.53
N GLY A 347 -6.41 -17.29 16.44
CA GLY A 347 -7.84 -17.48 16.61
C GLY A 347 -8.63 -17.20 15.32
N LEU A 348 -8.34 -16.11 14.63
CA LEU A 348 -8.95 -15.81 13.32
C LEU A 348 -8.59 -16.88 12.29
N GLY A 349 -7.34 -17.34 12.26
CA GLY A 349 -6.88 -18.43 11.38
C GLY A 349 -7.64 -19.73 11.62
N LEU A 350 -7.82 -20.13 12.88
CA LEU A 350 -8.60 -21.32 13.25
C LEU A 350 -10.08 -21.20 12.84
N LEU A 351 -10.68 -20.01 13.01
CA LEU A 351 -12.05 -19.77 12.59
C LEU A 351 -12.22 -19.82 11.06
N LEU A 352 -11.17 -19.51 10.29
CA LEU A 352 -11.15 -19.66 8.83
C LEU A 352 -11.08 -21.11 8.36
N VAL A 353 -10.51 -22.01 9.15
CA VAL A 353 -10.49 -23.47 8.86
C VAL A 353 -11.89 -24.07 8.97
N LEU A 354 -12.76 -23.48 9.80
CA LEU A 354 -14.12 -23.96 10.01
C LEU A 354 -15.06 -23.46 8.91
N PRO A 355 -15.69 -24.34 8.10
CA PRO A 355 -16.54 -23.93 6.96
C PRO A 355 -17.72 -23.03 7.36
N SER A 356 -18.24 -23.20 8.58
CA SER A 356 -19.40 -22.44 9.10
C SER A 356 -19.07 -20.96 9.39
N THR A 357 -17.82 -20.64 9.75
CA THR A 357 -17.41 -19.29 10.17
C THR A 357 -16.54 -18.59 9.13
N ALA A 358 -15.88 -19.35 8.23
CA ALA A 358 -14.87 -18.86 7.31
C ALA A 358 -15.31 -17.64 6.48
N ALA A 359 -16.47 -17.69 5.85
CA ALA A 359 -16.98 -16.62 5.00
C ALA A 359 -17.28 -15.32 5.77
N VAL A 360 -17.65 -15.42 7.04
CA VAL A 360 -17.97 -14.28 7.91
C VAL A 360 -16.68 -13.67 8.48
N VAL A 361 -15.78 -14.52 8.99
CA VAL A 361 -14.55 -14.07 9.69
C VAL A 361 -13.47 -13.57 8.74
N ARG A 362 -13.47 -14.04 7.50
CA ARG A 362 -12.46 -13.68 6.48
C ARG A 362 -12.10 -12.19 6.43
N PRO A 363 -13.04 -11.23 6.43
CA PRO A 363 -12.68 -9.81 6.38
C PRO A 363 -11.95 -9.30 7.63
N ALA A 364 -12.14 -9.92 8.79
CA ALA A 364 -11.44 -9.57 10.03
C ALA A 364 -9.94 -9.88 9.98
N LEU A 365 -9.53 -10.79 9.09
CA LEU A 365 -8.13 -11.21 8.97
C LEU A 365 -7.18 -10.05 8.68
N VAL A 366 -7.63 -9.06 7.90
CA VAL A 366 -6.84 -7.87 7.57
C VAL A 366 -6.49 -7.09 8.84
N GLY A 367 -7.49 -6.77 9.67
CA GLY A 367 -7.27 -6.07 10.94
C GLY A 367 -6.40 -6.86 11.91
N GLY A 368 -6.62 -8.19 11.99
CA GLY A 368 -5.79 -9.09 12.82
C GLY A 368 -4.33 -9.15 12.37
N TYR A 369 -4.07 -9.23 11.06
CA TYR A 369 -2.71 -9.20 10.52
C TYR A 369 -2.00 -7.87 10.84
N PHE A 370 -2.64 -6.74 10.62
CA PHE A 370 -2.03 -5.46 10.94
C PHE A 370 -1.90 -5.20 12.45
N ALA A 371 -2.74 -5.83 13.29
CA ALA A 371 -2.52 -5.88 14.73
C ALA A 371 -1.20 -6.60 15.09
N MET A 372 -0.92 -7.72 14.40
CA MET A 372 0.35 -8.43 14.50
C MET A 372 1.55 -7.58 14.06
N GLN A 373 1.45 -6.94 12.88
CA GLN A 373 2.52 -6.08 12.37
C GLN A 373 2.79 -4.89 13.31
N PHE A 374 1.76 -4.32 13.89
CA PHE A 374 1.90 -3.24 14.87
C PHE A 374 2.66 -3.70 16.13
N ALA A 375 2.33 -4.87 16.66
CA ALA A 375 3.05 -5.46 17.79
C ALA A 375 4.50 -5.80 17.43
N ALA A 376 4.74 -6.37 16.23
CA ALA A 376 6.06 -6.73 15.73
C ALA A 376 6.98 -5.51 15.57
N ALA A 377 6.46 -4.39 15.11
CA ALA A 377 7.23 -3.15 14.94
C ALA A 377 7.84 -2.67 16.25
N GLY A 378 7.06 -2.69 17.35
CA GLY A 378 7.57 -2.34 18.68
C GLY A 378 8.66 -3.26 19.22
N ALA A 379 8.77 -4.49 18.69
CA ALA A 379 9.84 -5.44 19.06
C ALA A 379 11.04 -5.38 18.11
N THR A 380 10.83 -5.10 16.83
CA THR A 380 11.89 -5.10 15.81
C THR A 380 12.69 -3.80 15.77
N GLU A 381 12.07 -2.66 16.03
CA GLU A 381 12.73 -1.35 16.00
C GLU A 381 13.93 -1.26 16.94
N PRO A 382 13.85 -1.63 18.25
CA PRO A 382 15.01 -1.59 19.15
C PRO A 382 16.14 -2.51 18.69
N VAL A 383 15.80 -3.65 18.06
CA VAL A 383 16.80 -4.60 17.53
C VAL A 383 17.57 -3.98 16.37
N LEU A 384 16.86 -3.34 15.43
CA LEU A 384 17.48 -2.67 14.29
C LEU A 384 18.34 -1.48 14.73
N ALA A 385 17.86 -0.66 15.65
CA ALA A 385 18.62 0.45 16.22
C ALA A 385 19.90 -0.02 16.90
N ALA A 386 19.84 -1.05 17.75
CA ALA A 386 21.00 -1.62 18.42
C ALA A 386 22.01 -2.26 17.43
N SER A 387 21.50 -2.86 16.34
CA SER A 387 22.37 -3.44 15.30
C SER A 387 23.10 -2.37 14.49
N GLN A 388 22.45 -1.26 14.19
CA GLN A 388 23.08 -0.10 13.51
C GLN A 388 24.19 0.53 14.35
N LEU A 389 24.04 0.54 15.67
CA LEU A 389 25.05 1.01 16.59
C LEU A 389 26.20 -0.01 16.81
N GLY A 390 26.10 -1.22 16.25
CA GLY A 390 27.08 -2.28 16.39
C GLY A 390 27.17 -2.91 17.79
N VAL A 391 26.24 -2.58 18.70
CA VAL A 391 26.23 -3.06 20.09
C VAL A 391 25.56 -4.43 20.23
N ALA A 392 24.73 -4.81 19.24
CA ALA A 392 24.02 -6.08 19.23
C ALA A 392 23.77 -6.57 17.80
N GLN A 393 23.30 -7.82 17.69
CA GLN A 393 22.89 -8.44 16.42
C GLN A 393 21.46 -8.98 16.55
N PRO A 394 20.70 -9.08 15.44
CA PRO A 394 19.39 -9.72 15.42
C PRO A 394 19.48 -11.17 15.87
N GLY A 395 18.69 -11.55 16.89
CA GLY A 395 18.60 -12.91 17.40
C GLY A 395 17.63 -13.78 16.58
N ALA A 396 17.53 -15.06 16.97
CA ALA A 396 16.64 -16.03 16.30
C ALA A 396 15.17 -15.60 16.34
N GLY A 397 14.73 -14.96 17.43
CA GLY A 397 13.37 -14.43 17.55
C GLY A 397 13.04 -13.38 16.51
N PHE A 398 13.97 -12.46 16.24
CA PHE A 398 13.82 -11.44 15.19
C PHE A 398 13.59 -12.08 13.80
N TRP A 399 14.39 -13.10 13.46
CA TRP A 399 14.27 -13.76 12.16
C TRP A 399 12.95 -14.51 12.00
N LEU A 400 12.46 -15.16 13.07
CA LEU A 400 11.12 -15.79 13.02
C LEU A 400 10.00 -14.77 12.86
N MET A 401 10.10 -13.61 13.52
CA MET A 401 9.14 -12.51 13.30
C MET A 401 9.22 -11.96 11.88
N THR A 402 10.38 -12.01 11.23
CA THR A 402 10.48 -11.63 9.81
C THR A 402 9.82 -12.67 8.89
N VAL A 403 9.91 -13.97 9.22
CA VAL A 403 9.26 -15.06 8.45
C VAL A 403 7.73 -15.01 8.56
N GLU A 404 7.17 -14.50 9.66
CA GLU A 404 5.73 -14.38 9.79
C GLU A 404 5.10 -13.44 8.76
N ILE A 405 5.84 -12.42 8.30
CA ILE A 405 5.35 -11.41 7.34
C ILE A 405 4.87 -12.06 6.03
N PRO A 406 5.70 -12.81 5.27
CA PRO A 406 5.24 -13.45 4.05
C PRO A 406 4.14 -14.49 4.28
N LEU A 407 4.14 -15.20 5.41
CA LEU A 407 3.08 -16.16 5.74
C LEU A 407 1.74 -15.45 5.94
N GLY A 408 1.71 -14.33 6.67
CA GLY A 408 0.52 -13.52 6.86
C GLY A 408 0.00 -12.89 5.56
N LEU A 409 0.91 -12.42 4.69
CA LEU A 409 0.54 -11.91 3.36
C LEU A 409 -0.06 -13.02 2.48
N LEU A 410 0.46 -14.25 2.53
CA LEU A 410 -0.15 -15.40 1.85
C LEU A 410 -1.54 -15.71 2.39
N ALA A 411 -1.75 -15.63 3.71
CA ALA A 411 -3.06 -15.77 4.30
C ALA A 411 -4.05 -14.73 3.77
N LEU A 412 -3.64 -13.45 3.72
CA LEU A 412 -4.46 -12.37 3.16
C LEU A 412 -4.75 -12.56 1.67
N ALA A 413 -3.77 -12.99 0.89
CA ALA A 413 -3.93 -13.26 -0.54
C ALA A 413 -4.95 -14.38 -0.78
N CYS A 414 -4.84 -15.50 -0.07
CA CYS A 414 -5.80 -16.61 -0.15
C CYS A 414 -7.21 -16.17 0.28
N ALA A 415 -7.32 -15.38 1.35
CA ALA A 415 -8.58 -14.81 1.83
C ALA A 415 -9.20 -13.85 0.79
N GLY A 416 -8.38 -13.02 0.15
CA GLY A 416 -8.79 -12.12 -0.92
C GLY A 416 -9.31 -12.88 -2.15
N LEU A 417 -8.60 -13.92 -2.59
CA LEU A 417 -9.02 -14.79 -3.69
C LEU A 417 -10.35 -15.50 -3.39
N ALA A 418 -10.50 -16.04 -2.18
CA ALA A 418 -11.80 -16.62 -1.74
C ALA A 418 -12.95 -15.60 -1.83
N GLY A 419 -12.66 -14.31 -1.50
CA GLY A 419 -13.62 -13.22 -1.61
C GLY A 419 -13.98 -12.86 -3.04
N ALA A 420 -13.02 -12.89 -3.95
CA ALA A 420 -13.24 -12.63 -5.35
C ALA A 420 -14.12 -13.72 -5.98
N ILE A 421 -13.79 -15.00 -5.74
CA ILE A 421 -14.57 -16.15 -6.23
C ILE A 421 -16.02 -16.10 -5.71
N GLU A 422 -16.21 -15.73 -4.44
CA GLU A 422 -17.54 -15.64 -3.87
C GLU A 422 -18.40 -14.50 -4.45
N ARG A 423 -17.77 -13.37 -4.81
CA ARG A 423 -18.46 -12.26 -5.48
C ARG A 423 -18.95 -12.65 -6.86
N GLU A 424 -18.15 -13.39 -7.60
CA GLU A 424 -18.48 -13.89 -8.94
C GLU A 424 -19.72 -14.81 -8.88
N ASN A 425 -19.81 -15.65 -7.85
CA ASN A 425 -20.94 -16.55 -7.66
C ASN A 425 -22.22 -15.87 -7.09
N ALA A 426 -22.13 -14.65 -6.56
CA ALA A 426 -23.23 -14.06 -5.78
C ALA A 426 -24.22 -13.22 -6.59
N GLY A 427 -23.95 -12.92 -7.88
CA GLY A 427 -24.80 -12.05 -8.70
C GLY A 427 -24.91 -10.61 -8.16
N GLU A 428 -25.63 -9.75 -8.88
CA GLU A 428 -25.88 -8.37 -8.46
C GLU A 428 -26.77 -8.30 -7.22
N THR A 429 -26.20 -7.96 -6.08
CA THR A 429 -26.97 -7.65 -4.86
C THR A 429 -27.38 -6.17 -4.88
N LYS A 430 -28.68 -5.88 -4.67
CA LYS A 430 -29.20 -4.52 -4.44
C LYS A 430 -28.35 -3.82 -3.37
N LYS A 431 -27.89 -2.60 -3.65
CA LYS A 431 -27.24 -1.74 -2.67
C LYS A 431 -28.24 -1.41 -1.56
N GLU A 432 -28.08 -2.01 -0.43
CA GLU A 432 -28.85 -1.70 0.76
C GLU A 432 -28.34 -0.40 1.39
N GLN A 433 -29.25 0.50 1.78
CA GLN A 433 -28.87 1.76 2.44
C GLN A 433 -28.31 1.47 3.82
N VAL A 434 -27.17 2.10 4.14
CA VAL A 434 -26.55 1.99 5.46
C VAL A 434 -27.37 2.81 6.47
N PRO A 435 -27.84 2.22 7.58
CA PRO A 435 -28.54 2.94 8.63
C PRO A 435 -27.68 4.04 9.24
N VAL A 436 -28.29 5.18 9.59
CA VAL A 436 -27.59 6.32 10.20
C VAL A 436 -26.88 5.95 11.50
N THR A 437 -27.46 5.03 12.27
CA THR A 437 -26.87 4.52 13.53
C THR A 437 -25.56 3.76 13.30
N GLU A 438 -25.50 2.90 12.28
CA GLU A 438 -24.27 2.18 11.90
C GLU A 438 -23.23 3.16 11.38
N LEU A 439 -23.63 4.11 10.52
CA LEU A 439 -22.75 5.15 10.01
C LEU A 439 -22.18 6.01 11.14
N GLY A 440 -23.02 6.43 12.08
CA GLY A 440 -22.59 7.22 13.24
C GLY A 440 -21.56 6.49 14.11
N ALA A 441 -21.80 5.21 14.41
CA ALA A 441 -20.85 4.41 15.19
C ALA A 441 -19.50 4.28 14.48
N VAL A 442 -19.50 4.03 13.16
CA VAL A 442 -18.29 3.90 12.35
C VAL A 442 -17.51 5.22 12.25
N LEU A 443 -18.20 6.36 12.07
CA LEU A 443 -17.56 7.67 12.02
C LEU A 443 -16.93 8.05 13.38
N LEU A 444 -17.63 7.79 14.49
CA LEU A 444 -17.08 8.00 15.83
C LEU A 444 -15.86 7.11 16.09
N ALA A 445 -15.93 5.85 15.67
CA ALA A 445 -14.78 4.95 15.77
C ALA A 445 -13.57 5.49 15.01
N GLY A 446 -13.76 5.97 13.79
CA GLY A 446 -12.68 6.57 12.98
C GLY A 446 -12.07 7.81 13.60
N LEU A 447 -12.91 8.71 14.15
CA LEU A 447 -12.46 9.92 14.83
C LEU A 447 -11.63 9.60 16.08
N PHE A 448 -12.12 8.71 16.94
CA PHE A 448 -11.39 8.29 18.13
C PHE A 448 -10.11 7.53 17.79
N ALA A 449 -10.12 6.71 16.75
CA ALA A 449 -8.93 6.02 16.26
C ALA A 449 -7.85 7.00 15.78
N ALA A 450 -8.22 8.02 15.00
CA ALA A 450 -7.28 9.06 14.58
C ALA A 450 -6.60 9.72 15.79
N GLY A 451 -7.37 10.04 16.84
CA GLY A 451 -6.83 10.54 18.09
C GLY A 451 -5.95 9.54 18.84
N ALA A 452 -6.32 8.24 18.84
CA ALA A 452 -5.55 7.19 19.50
C ALA A 452 -4.16 6.96 18.84
N PHE A 453 -4.04 7.15 17.53
CA PHE A 453 -2.76 7.11 16.83
C PHE A 453 -1.99 8.43 16.88
N ALA A 454 -2.68 9.57 16.96
CA ALA A 454 -2.05 10.88 17.04
C ALA A 454 -1.48 11.21 18.42
N LEU A 455 -2.00 10.60 19.48
CA LEU A 455 -1.63 10.90 20.88
C LEU A 455 -0.97 9.68 21.54
N PRO A 456 -0.06 9.88 22.51
CA PRO A 456 0.56 8.79 23.24
C PRO A 456 -0.46 8.00 24.05
N THR A 457 -0.27 6.69 24.14
CA THR A 457 -1.07 5.78 24.98
C THR A 457 -0.48 5.62 26.38
N LEU A 458 0.84 5.70 26.48
CA LEU A 458 1.60 5.53 27.71
C LEU A 458 2.54 6.72 27.90
N ARG A 459 2.61 7.26 29.10
CA ARG A 459 3.64 8.21 29.53
C ARG A 459 4.31 7.71 30.80
N GLY A 460 5.61 7.90 30.92
CA GLY A 460 6.41 7.72 32.10
C GLY A 460 7.36 8.90 32.28
N ASP A 461 8.23 8.86 33.30
CA ASP A 461 9.10 9.99 33.68
C ASP A 461 10.02 10.45 32.55
N ARG A 462 10.51 9.52 31.73
CA ARG A 462 11.42 9.79 30.59
C ARG A 462 10.99 9.11 29.29
N TYR A 463 9.75 8.65 29.22
CA TYR A 463 9.23 7.92 28.07
C TYR A 463 7.81 8.33 27.74
N ALA A 464 7.54 8.48 26.44
CA ALA A 464 6.20 8.54 25.92
C ALA A 464 6.07 7.54 24.76
N SER A 465 4.94 6.82 24.69
CA SER A 465 4.71 5.91 23.57
C SER A 465 4.67 6.69 22.25
N PRO A 466 5.09 6.07 21.15
CA PRO A 466 5.15 6.69 19.84
C PRO A 466 3.81 7.28 19.38
N THR A 467 3.86 8.39 18.63
CA THR A 467 2.71 9.10 18.08
C THR A 467 2.90 9.41 16.59
N LEU A 468 1.81 9.75 15.89
CA LEU A 468 1.88 10.21 14.50
C LEU A 468 2.47 11.62 14.35
N ILE A 469 2.47 12.42 15.43
CA ILE A 469 2.98 13.78 15.40
C ILE A 469 4.50 13.74 15.64
N PRO A 470 5.32 14.41 14.82
CA PRO A 470 6.73 14.10 14.68
C PRO A 470 7.62 14.63 15.81
N ASP A 471 7.87 13.80 16.81
CA ASP A 471 9.06 13.86 17.66
C ASP A 471 9.78 12.50 17.73
N ASN A 472 9.34 11.53 16.93
CA ASN A 472 9.74 10.12 17.02
C ASN A 472 10.41 9.62 15.74
N ASP A 473 11.05 8.45 15.85
CA ASP A 473 11.64 7.72 14.75
C ASP A 473 10.67 7.57 13.56
N PRO A 474 11.10 7.88 12.33
CA PRO A 474 10.29 7.76 11.11
C PRO A 474 9.66 6.38 10.93
N THR A 475 10.36 5.31 11.34
CA THR A 475 9.91 3.92 11.18
C THR A 475 8.66 3.64 12.01
N VAL A 476 8.63 4.12 13.25
CA VAL A 476 7.49 3.94 14.15
C VAL A 476 6.29 4.76 13.71
N SER A 477 6.52 6.00 13.28
CA SER A 477 5.47 6.86 12.69
C SER A 477 4.86 6.22 11.45
N ALA A 478 5.66 5.49 10.66
CA ALA A 478 5.21 4.73 9.50
C ALA A 478 4.19 3.66 9.87
N VAL A 479 4.51 2.84 10.86
CA VAL A 479 3.62 1.74 11.28
C VAL A 479 2.31 2.27 11.84
N LEU A 480 2.35 3.36 12.62
CA LEU A 480 1.16 4.04 13.12
C LEU A 480 0.28 4.57 11.98
N LEU A 481 0.89 5.20 10.97
CA LEU A 481 0.19 5.72 9.81
C LEU A 481 -0.45 4.60 8.97
N ILE A 482 0.29 3.53 8.70
CA ILE A 482 -0.24 2.36 7.98
C ILE A 482 -1.40 1.77 8.75
N SER A 483 -1.26 1.59 10.06
CA SER A 483 -2.32 1.06 10.92
C SER A 483 -3.58 1.92 10.88
N LEU A 484 -3.44 3.24 10.90
CA LEU A 484 -4.57 4.17 10.76
C LEU A 484 -5.21 4.07 9.37
N ILE A 485 -4.42 4.04 8.29
CA ILE A 485 -4.94 3.88 6.92
C ILE A 485 -5.70 2.56 6.78
N VAL A 486 -5.13 1.46 7.26
CA VAL A 486 -5.78 0.15 7.25
C VAL A 486 -7.09 0.18 8.03
N LEU A 487 -7.10 0.82 9.19
CA LEU A 487 -8.32 0.96 9.96
C LEU A 487 -9.40 1.76 9.22
N ILE A 488 -9.04 2.90 8.61
CA ILE A 488 -9.98 3.69 7.79
C ILE A 488 -10.52 2.85 6.63
N MET A 489 -9.66 2.09 5.94
CA MET A 489 -10.08 1.18 4.87
C MET A 489 -11.02 0.09 5.39
N THR A 490 -10.73 -0.45 6.57
CA THR A 490 -11.58 -1.42 7.29
C THR A 490 -12.97 -0.85 7.58
N LEU A 491 -13.06 0.41 8.04
CA LEU A 491 -14.32 1.11 8.29
C LEU A 491 -15.15 1.29 7.02
N VAL A 492 -14.51 1.76 5.94
CA VAL A 492 -15.16 1.93 4.62
C VAL A 492 -15.65 0.59 4.07
N LEU A 493 -14.84 -0.46 4.20
CA LEU A 493 -15.19 -1.79 3.74
C LEU A 493 -16.35 -2.39 4.54
N ALA A 494 -16.40 -2.19 5.85
CA ALA A 494 -17.48 -2.64 6.71
C ALA A 494 -18.83 -2.08 6.25
N LEU A 495 -18.90 -0.76 5.99
CA LEU A 495 -20.12 -0.08 5.52
C LEU A 495 -20.59 -0.55 4.13
N ARG A 496 -19.68 -1.12 3.31
CA ARG A 496 -19.99 -1.63 1.95
C ARG A 496 -20.19 -3.14 1.90
N SER A 497 -20.04 -3.82 3.02
CA SER A 497 -20.15 -5.29 3.12
C SER A 497 -21.55 -5.72 3.55
N LYS A 498 -21.89 -7.00 3.33
CA LYS A 498 -23.08 -7.62 3.95
C LYS A 498 -22.98 -7.50 5.48
N PRO A 499 -24.09 -7.32 6.22
CA PRO A 499 -24.07 -6.98 7.65
C PRO A 499 -23.18 -7.90 8.50
N ALA A 500 -23.30 -9.22 8.37
CA ALA A 500 -22.45 -10.16 9.13
C ALA A 500 -20.95 -10.00 8.86
N ARG A 501 -20.58 -9.73 7.61
CA ARG A 501 -19.18 -9.49 7.23
C ARG A 501 -18.68 -8.12 7.66
N GLY A 502 -19.55 -7.11 7.57
CA GLY A 502 -19.29 -5.78 8.10
C GLY A 502 -18.98 -5.82 9.59
N ALA A 503 -19.80 -6.56 10.36
CA ALA A 503 -19.58 -6.79 11.78
C ALA A 503 -18.20 -7.43 12.05
N ALA A 504 -17.86 -8.51 11.33
CA ALA A 504 -16.55 -9.16 11.47
C ALA A 504 -15.39 -8.23 11.08
N THR A 505 -15.57 -7.40 10.04
CA THR A 505 -14.57 -6.42 9.62
C THR A 505 -14.31 -5.41 10.73
N LEU A 506 -15.35 -4.90 11.40
CA LEU A 506 -15.22 -3.99 12.55
C LEU A 506 -14.53 -4.64 13.75
N VAL A 507 -14.80 -5.95 14.00
CA VAL A 507 -14.07 -6.73 15.01
C VAL A 507 -12.57 -6.81 14.68
N GLY A 508 -12.21 -7.00 13.40
CA GLY A 508 -10.82 -6.95 12.96
C GLY A 508 -10.16 -5.59 13.24
N GLY A 509 -10.86 -4.48 12.99
CA GLY A 509 -10.41 -3.15 13.37
C GLY A 509 -10.27 -2.96 14.90
N ALA A 510 -11.18 -3.55 15.67
CA ALA A 510 -11.10 -3.53 17.13
C ALA A 510 -9.89 -4.33 17.66
N LEU A 511 -9.47 -5.41 17.01
CA LEU A 511 -8.24 -6.13 17.34
C LEU A 511 -6.99 -5.28 17.12
N LEU A 512 -6.93 -4.54 16.00
CA LEU A 512 -5.82 -3.62 15.72
C LEU A 512 -5.69 -2.54 16.80
N LEU A 513 -6.78 -1.87 17.16
CA LEU A 513 -6.80 -0.90 18.25
C LEU A 513 -6.61 -1.54 19.62
N GLY A 514 -7.01 -2.80 19.79
CA GLY A 514 -6.80 -3.57 21.01
C GLY A 514 -5.32 -3.68 21.36
N VAL A 515 -4.46 -3.95 20.39
CA VAL A 515 -3.01 -3.97 20.61
C VAL A 515 -2.50 -2.59 21.05
N ARG A 516 -3.01 -1.51 20.45
CA ARG A 516 -2.68 -0.13 20.84
C ARG A 516 -3.14 0.18 22.28
N ALA A 517 -4.33 -0.23 22.68
CA ALA A 517 -4.85 -0.05 24.03
C ALA A 517 -4.12 -0.91 25.09
N LEU A 518 -3.60 -2.08 24.68
CA LEU A 518 -2.86 -2.99 25.54
C LEU A 518 -1.40 -2.57 25.78
N GLU A 519 -0.89 -1.53 25.13
CA GLU A 519 0.47 -1.02 25.39
C GLU A 519 0.68 -0.73 26.87
N LEU A 520 -0.21 0.04 27.53
CA LEU A 520 -0.06 0.36 28.94
C LEU A 520 -0.05 -0.90 29.84
N PRO A 521 -1.06 -1.78 29.84
CA PRO A 521 -1.08 -2.92 30.75
C PRO A 521 0.00 -3.96 30.49
N LEU A 522 0.51 -4.09 29.25
CA LEU A 522 1.48 -5.11 28.89
C LEU A 522 2.93 -4.62 28.89
N THR A 523 3.16 -3.31 28.73
CA THR A 523 4.51 -2.73 28.67
C THR A 523 4.79 -1.75 29.81
N GLY A 524 3.76 -1.18 30.44
CA GLY A 524 3.89 -0.14 31.46
C GLY A 524 4.68 -0.57 32.70
N GLY A 525 4.64 -1.84 33.10
CA GLY A 525 5.43 -2.34 34.22
C GLY A 525 6.95 -2.23 34.07
N ARG A 526 7.45 -1.90 32.88
CA ARG A 526 8.87 -1.68 32.57
C ARG A 526 9.24 -0.21 32.36
N VAL A 527 8.26 0.69 32.50
CA VAL A 527 8.42 2.13 32.35
C VAL A 527 8.20 2.80 33.70
N GLU A 528 9.21 3.47 34.22
CA GLU A 528 9.16 4.17 35.50
C GLU A 528 8.13 5.31 35.44
N GLY A 529 7.24 5.37 36.44
CA GLY A 529 6.17 6.36 36.48
C GLY A 529 5.09 6.16 35.40
N ALA A 530 4.88 4.96 34.89
CA ALA A 530 3.93 4.67 33.80
C ALA A 530 2.50 5.05 34.17
N VAL A 531 1.88 5.92 33.36
CA VAL A 531 0.48 6.32 33.49
C VAL A 531 -0.23 6.27 32.13
N ALA A 532 -1.56 6.08 32.18
CA ALA A 532 -2.39 6.16 31.00
C ALA A 532 -2.36 7.57 30.40
N ALA A 533 -2.05 7.67 29.11
CA ALA A 533 -2.09 8.91 28.37
C ALA A 533 -3.39 9.01 27.53
N PRO A 534 -3.72 10.16 26.96
CA PRO A 534 -4.99 10.38 26.26
C PRO A 534 -5.27 9.38 25.13
N GLY A 535 -4.23 8.90 24.42
CA GLY A 535 -4.34 7.89 23.36
C GLY A 535 -4.97 6.59 23.82
N THR A 536 -4.72 6.12 25.05
CA THR A 536 -5.34 4.92 25.62
C THR A 536 -6.86 5.06 25.72
N TRP A 537 -7.34 6.18 26.24
CA TRP A 537 -8.79 6.42 26.39
C TRP A 537 -9.49 6.53 25.05
N LEU A 538 -8.84 7.17 24.06
CA LEU A 538 -9.35 7.26 22.71
C LEU A 538 -9.35 5.90 22.01
N ALA A 539 -8.32 5.06 22.23
CA ALA A 539 -8.31 3.69 21.71
C ALA A 539 -9.46 2.86 22.29
N LEU A 540 -9.70 2.93 23.59
CA LEU A 540 -10.81 2.25 24.26
C LEU A 540 -12.17 2.75 23.76
N ALA A 541 -12.34 4.07 23.60
CA ALA A 541 -13.56 4.67 23.05
C ALA A 541 -13.81 4.21 21.60
N SER A 542 -12.75 4.14 20.78
CA SER A 542 -12.84 3.64 19.42
C SER A 542 -13.21 2.16 19.37
N ILE A 543 -12.60 1.32 20.21
CA ILE A 543 -12.94 -0.11 20.32
C ILE A 543 -14.42 -0.25 20.71
N ALA A 544 -14.90 0.51 21.69
CA ALA A 544 -16.31 0.48 22.09
C ALA A 544 -17.23 0.84 20.91
N ALA A 545 -16.93 1.90 20.17
CA ALA A 545 -17.70 2.32 19.00
C ALA A 545 -17.68 1.26 17.88
N LEU A 546 -16.53 0.60 17.62
CA LEU A 546 -16.41 -0.52 16.67
C LEU A 546 -17.27 -1.72 17.08
N LEU A 547 -17.25 -2.10 18.35
CA LEU A 547 -18.03 -3.22 18.86
C LEU A 547 -19.54 -2.91 18.87
N ILE A 548 -19.92 -1.68 19.17
CA ILE A 548 -21.32 -1.23 19.02
C ILE A 548 -21.74 -1.31 17.56
N GLY A 549 -20.94 -0.78 16.63
CA GLY A 549 -21.20 -0.88 15.20
C GLY A 549 -21.30 -2.33 14.72
N ALA A 550 -20.40 -3.21 15.19
CA ALA A 550 -20.44 -4.64 14.89
C ALA A 550 -21.72 -5.30 15.44
N GLY A 551 -22.13 -4.96 16.65
CA GLY A 551 -23.39 -5.44 17.25
C GLY A 551 -24.61 -5.00 16.46
N LEU A 552 -24.70 -3.73 16.05
CA LEU A 552 -25.79 -3.20 15.21
C LEU A 552 -25.87 -3.94 13.87
N MET A 553 -24.73 -4.12 13.19
CA MET A 553 -24.66 -4.89 11.93
C MET A 553 -25.02 -6.38 12.16
N GLY A 554 -24.55 -6.98 13.27
CA GLY A 554 -24.85 -8.37 13.62
C GLY A 554 -26.34 -8.63 13.83
N THR A 555 -27.03 -7.77 14.56
CA THR A 555 -28.49 -7.87 14.78
C THR A 555 -29.30 -7.69 13.50
N ARG A 556 -28.81 -6.91 12.54
CA ARG A 556 -29.42 -6.77 11.22
C ARG A 556 -29.20 -8.00 10.34
N ALA A 557 -28.09 -8.70 10.51
CA ALA A 557 -27.82 -9.94 9.78
C ALA A 557 -28.73 -11.11 10.19
N THR A 558 -29.31 -11.06 11.39
CA THR A 558 -30.22 -12.11 11.92
C THR A 558 -31.70 -11.82 11.65
N ARG A 559 -32.05 -10.63 11.17
CA ARG A 559 -33.38 -10.24 10.70
C ARG A 559 -33.53 -10.51 9.20
#